data_a938c9e327a1c5e9e6527854898f82c1
#
_entry.id   a938c9e327a1c5e9e6527854898f82c1
#
_cell.length_a   1.000
_cell.length_b   1.000
_cell.length_c   1.000
_cell.angle_alpha   90.00
_cell.angle_beta   90.00
_cell.angle_gamma   90.00
#
_symmetry.space_group_name_H-M   'P 1'
#
loop_
_entity.id
_entity.type
_entity.pdbx_description
1 polymer ?
#
loop_
_entity_poly.entity_id
_entity_poly.type
_entity_poly.pdbx_seq_one_letter_code
_entity_poly.pdbx_strand_id
1 'polypeptide(L)'
;MSVHDKDVPIALVESNKSRARLYVEFYRAIERRFGQAVAIEICKEAIYCWGRDLAAGLQAHLPDDFEGLARSFAFAPDGGTMFQPRIDRCDNEGLDVQFESCPLKAAWLASGMGEAEVALFCQMASAADHGTLEAAGFAVSIETWQPVKSGCCTLKIRKR
;
A
#
# COMPACT_ATOMS: atom_id res chain seq x y z
N MET A 1 13.58 29.68 -2.96
CA MET A 1 12.98 29.29 -1.65
C MET A 1 12.23 28.01 -1.89
N SER A 2 12.80 26.92 -1.41
CA SER A 2 12.21 25.56 -1.53
C SER A 2 11.00 25.44 -0.59
N VAL A 3 9.84 25.29 -1.17
CA VAL A 3 8.58 25.01 -0.43
C VAL A 3 8.44 23.50 -0.40
N HIS A 4 9.09 22.80 0.50
CA HIS A 4 8.78 21.40 0.78
C HIS A 4 9.50 20.89 2.02
N ASP A 5 9.04 21.36 3.16
CA ASP A 5 9.08 20.55 4.37
C ASP A 5 7.67 20.65 4.98
N LYS A 6 6.71 19.95 4.37
CA LYS A 6 5.48 19.63 5.07
C LYS A 6 5.85 18.51 6.01
N ASP A 7 6.09 18.86 7.26
CA ASP A 7 6.29 17.90 8.33
C ASP A 7 5.14 16.90 8.31
N VAL A 8 5.42 15.68 7.83
CA VAL A 8 4.49 14.56 7.98
C VAL A 8 4.28 14.39 9.47
N PRO A 9 3.05 14.39 9.97
CA PRO A 9 2.82 14.20 11.39
C PRO A 9 3.54 12.92 11.83
N ILE A 10 4.50 13.05 12.74
CA ILE A 10 5.28 11.92 13.27
C ILE A 10 4.35 10.79 13.73
N ALA A 11 3.21 11.15 14.33
CA ALA A 11 2.18 10.20 14.74
C ALA A 11 1.64 9.34 13.59
N LEU A 12 1.50 9.87 12.38
CA LEU A 12 1.02 9.11 11.21
C LEU A 12 2.05 8.08 10.76
N VAL A 13 3.32 8.46 10.67
CA VAL A 13 4.42 7.55 10.33
C VAL A 13 4.54 6.44 11.37
N GLU A 14 4.53 6.80 12.66
CA GLU A 14 4.63 5.82 13.76
C GLU A 14 3.42 4.88 13.82
N SER A 15 2.22 5.35 13.49
CA SER A 15 1.04 4.50 13.36
C SER A 15 1.22 3.44 12.27
N ASN A 16 1.75 3.83 11.11
CA ASN A 16 2.03 2.89 10.02
C ASN A 16 3.15 1.88 10.39
N LYS A 17 4.20 2.33 11.07
CA LYS A 17 5.25 1.45 11.59
C LYS A 17 4.72 0.48 12.66
N SER A 18 3.80 0.94 13.51
CA SER A 18 3.13 0.09 14.50
C SER A 18 2.29 -0.99 13.84
N ARG A 19 1.53 -0.63 12.80
CA ARG A 19 0.78 -1.57 11.96
C ARG A 19 1.70 -2.60 11.31
N ALA A 20 2.85 -2.18 10.78
CA ALA A 20 3.83 -3.07 10.20
C ALA A 20 4.32 -4.13 11.19
N ARG A 21 4.61 -3.73 12.44
CA ARG A 21 5.01 -4.66 13.52
C ARG A 21 3.89 -5.63 13.87
N LEU A 22 2.65 -5.15 13.94
CA LEU A 22 1.49 -5.99 14.23
C LEU A 22 1.27 -7.06 13.16
N TYR A 23 1.47 -6.74 11.88
CA TYR A 23 1.40 -7.73 10.80
C TYR A 23 2.39 -8.88 11.01
N VAL A 24 3.62 -8.57 11.44
CA VAL A 24 4.64 -9.60 11.73
C VAL A 24 4.19 -10.52 12.86
N GLU A 25 3.67 -9.97 13.94
CA GLU A 25 3.25 -10.78 15.11
C GLU A 25 2.06 -11.67 14.78
N PHE A 26 1.06 -11.18 14.04
CA PHE A 26 -0.05 -12.01 13.56
C PHE A 26 0.43 -13.12 12.63
N TYR A 27 1.22 -12.76 11.63
CA TYR A 27 1.80 -13.73 10.70
C TYR A 27 2.53 -14.86 11.45
N ARG A 28 3.47 -14.51 12.33
CA ARG A 28 4.26 -15.47 13.10
C ARG A 28 3.39 -16.34 14.03
N ALA A 29 2.35 -15.77 14.63
CA ALA A 29 1.44 -16.51 15.48
C ALA A 29 0.64 -17.57 14.70
N ILE A 30 0.22 -17.24 13.47
CA ILE A 30 -0.52 -18.15 12.59
C ILE A 30 0.43 -19.18 11.99
N GLU A 31 1.61 -18.76 11.53
CA GLU A 31 2.64 -19.63 10.95
C GLU A 31 3.06 -20.74 11.91
N ARG A 32 3.29 -20.44 13.19
CA ARG A 32 3.62 -21.44 14.21
C ARG A 32 2.54 -22.50 14.41
N ARG A 33 1.28 -22.17 14.14
CA ARG A 33 0.14 -23.08 14.36
C ARG A 33 -0.27 -23.85 13.12
N PHE A 34 -0.19 -23.23 11.97
CA PHE A 34 -0.82 -23.71 10.74
C PHE A 34 0.14 -23.77 9.55
N GLY A 35 1.40 -23.33 9.71
CA GLY A 35 2.39 -23.27 8.65
C GLY A 35 2.31 -22.02 7.77
N GLN A 36 3.38 -21.80 7.01
CA GLN A 36 3.60 -20.59 6.22
C GLN A 36 2.49 -20.31 5.19
N ALA A 37 2.08 -21.32 4.44
CA ALA A 37 1.09 -21.14 3.37
C ALA A 37 -0.24 -20.60 3.92
N VAL A 38 -0.73 -21.19 5.03
CA VAL A 38 -1.97 -20.76 5.69
C VAL A 38 -1.80 -19.37 6.30
N ALA A 39 -0.64 -19.06 6.87
CA ALA A 39 -0.37 -17.74 7.44
C ALA A 39 -0.44 -16.63 6.38
N ILE A 40 0.15 -16.88 5.21
CA ILE A 40 0.09 -15.92 4.07
C ILE A 40 -1.36 -15.69 3.64
N GLU A 41 -2.12 -16.77 3.47
CA GLU A 41 -3.52 -16.71 3.02
C GLU A 41 -4.38 -15.92 4.01
N ILE A 42 -4.35 -16.26 5.29
CA ILE A 42 -5.15 -15.58 6.33
C ILE A 42 -4.74 -14.10 6.46
N CYS A 43 -3.46 -13.79 6.46
CA CYS A 43 -2.99 -12.40 6.53
C CYS A 43 -3.45 -11.58 5.32
N LYS A 44 -3.34 -12.13 4.11
CA LYS A 44 -3.83 -11.46 2.89
C LYS A 44 -5.33 -11.22 2.94
N GLU A 45 -6.11 -12.22 3.34
CA GLU A 45 -7.56 -12.09 3.45
C GLU A 45 -7.94 -10.99 4.45
N ALA A 46 -7.36 -11.01 5.64
CA ALA A 46 -7.62 -10.01 6.68
C ALA A 46 -7.25 -8.59 6.22
N ILE A 47 -6.10 -8.43 5.58
CA ILE A 47 -5.62 -7.14 5.08
C ILE A 47 -6.50 -6.66 3.91
N TYR A 48 -6.93 -7.55 3.03
CA TYR A 48 -7.86 -7.24 1.95
C TYR A 48 -9.22 -6.77 2.49
N CYS A 49 -9.77 -7.49 3.46
CA CYS A 49 -11.03 -7.11 4.09
C CYS A 49 -10.95 -5.73 4.77
N TRP A 50 -9.86 -5.46 5.48
CA TRP A 50 -9.62 -4.13 6.03
C TRP A 50 -9.50 -3.05 4.94
N GLY A 51 -8.82 -3.36 3.84
CA GLY A 51 -8.70 -2.45 2.69
C GLY A 51 -10.06 -2.06 2.10
N ARG A 52 -11.02 -2.99 2.05
CA ARG A 52 -12.38 -2.70 1.56
C ARG A 52 -13.07 -1.60 2.36
N ASP A 53 -12.81 -1.52 3.65
CA ASP A 53 -13.40 -0.50 4.52
C ASP A 53 -12.85 0.91 4.20
N LEU A 54 -11.69 0.99 3.54
CA LEU A 54 -11.08 2.24 3.12
C LEU A 54 -11.61 2.77 1.77
N ALA A 55 -12.45 2.00 1.07
CA ALA A 55 -12.97 2.36 -0.25
C ALA A 55 -14.00 3.51 -0.23
N ALA A 56 -14.47 3.89 0.95
CA ALA A 56 -15.50 4.92 1.10
C ALA A 56 -15.08 6.24 0.43
N GLY A 57 -15.93 6.74 -0.44
CA GLY A 57 -15.70 7.99 -1.18
C GLY A 57 -14.93 7.81 -2.50
N LEU A 58 -14.17 6.74 -2.69
CA LEU A 58 -13.42 6.54 -3.94
C LEU A 58 -14.33 6.19 -5.14
N GLN A 59 -15.51 5.64 -4.89
CA GLN A 59 -16.53 5.39 -5.93
C GLN A 59 -16.98 6.67 -6.67
N ALA A 60 -16.83 7.82 -6.05
CA ALA A 60 -17.15 9.12 -6.66
C ALA A 60 -16.29 9.43 -7.89
N HIS A 61 -15.16 8.74 -8.04
CA HIS A 61 -14.23 8.91 -9.16
C HIS A 61 -14.50 7.96 -10.33
N LEU A 62 -15.51 7.10 -10.23
CA LEU A 62 -15.92 6.24 -11.32
C LEU A 62 -16.62 7.04 -12.42
N PRO A 63 -16.50 6.63 -13.70
CA PRO A 63 -15.67 5.50 -14.17
C PRO A 63 -14.23 5.90 -14.52
N ASP A 64 -13.89 7.19 -14.62
CA ASP A 64 -12.66 7.67 -15.26
C ASP A 64 -12.08 8.98 -14.71
N ASP A 65 -12.54 9.46 -13.54
CA ASP A 65 -11.89 10.58 -12.84
C ASP A 65 -10.61 10.13 -12.14
N PHE A 66 -9.59 9.73 -12.93
CA PHE A 66 -8.32 9.26 -12.40
C PHE A 66 -7.49 10.36 -11.75
N GLU A 67 -7.69 11.63 -12.10
CA GLU A 67 -7.07 12.75 -11.39
C GLU A 67 -7.64 12.90 -9.96
N GLY A 68 -8.96 12.82 -9.82
CA GLY A 68 -9.63 12.81 -8.52
C GLY A 68 -9.21 11.60 -7.68
N LEU A 69 -9.14 10.43 -8.30
CA LEU A 69 -8.67 9.21 -7.64
C LEU A 69 -7.21 9.35 -7.15
N ALA A 70 -6.31 9.91 -7.96
CA ALA A 70 -4.94 10.16 -7.54
C ALA A 70 -4.87 11.03 -6.28
N ARG A 71 -5.63 12.13 -6.26
CA ARG A 71 -5.70 13.03 -5.07
C ARG A 71 -6.26 12.33 -3.84
N SER A 72 -7.32 11.54 -3.99
CA SER A 72 -8.04 10.93 -2.88
C SER A 72 -7.42 9.64 -2.38
N PHE A 73 -6.62 8.96 -3.19
CA PHE A 73 -5.98 7.68 -2.87
C PHE A 73 -4.45 7.81 -2.78
N ALA A 74 -3.77 8.18 -3.87
CA ALA A 74 -2.31 8.13 -3.92
C ALA A 74 -1.65 9.22 -3.07
N PHE A 75 -2.24 10.43 -3.04
CA PHE A 75 -1.73 11.55 -2.25
C PHE A 75 -2.36 11.68 -0.86
N ALA A 76 -3.36 10.87 -0.54
CA ALA A 76 -3.95 10.88 0.80
C ALA A 76 -3.08 10.09 1.80
N PRO A 77 -3.15 10.42 3.10
CA PRO A 77 -3.91 11.52 3.70
C PRO A 77 -3.10 12.81 3.86
N ASP A 78 -1.82 12.82 3.52
CA ASP A 78 -0.83 13.85 3.91
C ASP A 78 -0.25 14.62 2.71
N GLY A 79 -0.94 14.60 1.59
CA GLY A 79 -0.46 15.23 0.36
C GLY A 79 0.68 14.49 -0.31
N GLY A 80 0.85 13.20 0.01
CA GLY A 80 1.84 12.32 -0.59
C GLY A 80 3.23 12.38 0.05
N THR A 81 3.37 13.01 1.20
CA THR A 81 4.69 13.16 1.85
C THR A 81 5.23 11.81 2.33
N MET A 82 4.37 10.97 2.91
CA MET A 82 4.76 9.69 3.52
C MET A 82 5.12 8.61 2.49
N PHE A 83 4.28 8.45 1.46
CA PHE A 83 4.48 7.42 0.44
C PHE A 83 5.19 7.92 -0.82
N GLN A 84 5.29 9.23 -1.00
CA GLN A 84 5.95 9.90 -2.13
C GLN A 84 5.51 9.32 -3.48
N PRO A 85 4.23 9.45 -3.84
CA PRO A 85 3.72 8.92 -5.10
C PRO A 85 4.28 9.72 -6.28
N ARG A 86 4.82 9.01 -7.26
CA ARG A 86 5.13 9.52 -8.58
C ARG A 86 4.06 9.01 -9.54
N ILE A 87 3.43 9.92 -10.26
CA ILE A 87 2.44 9.57 -11.27
C ILE A 87 3.15 9.34 -12.60
N ASP A 88 3.16 8.09 -13.07
CA ASP A 88 3.78 7.72 -14.35
C ASP A 88 2.77 7.84 -15.51
N ARG A 89 1.47 7.70 -15.20
CA ARG A 89 0.35 7.89 -16.15
C ARG A 89 -0.89 8.35 -15.39
N CYS A 90 -1.60 9.33 -15.94
CA CYS A 90 -2.93 9.72 -15.50
C CYS A 90 -3.71 10.29 -16.70
N ASP A 91 -4.63 9.49 -17.23
CA ASP A 91 -5.50 9.85 -18.34
C ASP A 91 -6.87 9.17 -18.18
N ASN A 92 -7.76 9.30 -19.17
CA ASN A 92 -9.11 8.71 -19.15
C ASN A 92 -9.13 7.17 -19.23
N GLU A 93 -7.99 6.52 -19.45
CA GLU A 93 -7.87 5.06 -19.51
C GLU A 93 -7.30 4.46 -18.24
N GLY A 94 -6.58 5.26 -17.42
CA GLY A 94 -6.00 4.76 -16.19
C GLY A 94 -5.06 5.69 -15.44
N LEU A 95 -4.66 5.17 -14.29
CA LEU A 95 -3.70 5.80 -13.38
C LEU A 95 -2.59 4.80 -13.08
N ASP A 96 -1.34 5.16 -13.36
CA ASP A 96 -0.15 4.40 -12.96
C ASP A 96 0.63 5.20 -11.91
N VAL A 97 0.83 4.59 -10.75
CA VAL A 97 1.48 5.22 -9.60
C VAL A 97 2.66 4.38 -9.16
N GLN A 98 3.83 4.99 -9.05
CA GLN A 98 4.99 4.45 -8.36
C GLN A 98 5.09 5.09 -6.98
N PHE A 99 5.01 4.31 -5.92
CA PHE A 99 5.35 4.78 -4.58
C PHE A 99 6.87 4.68 -4.38
N GLU A 100 7.51 5.79 -4.03
CA GLU A 100 8.96 5.84 -3.81
C GLU A 100 9.33 5.53 -2.36
N SER A 101 8.44 5.74 -1.43
CA SER A 101 8.60 5.48 0.00
C SER A 101 7.46 4.63 0.57
N CYS A 102 7.76 3.87 1.63
CA CYS A 102 6.75 3.12 2.38
C CYS A 102 7.22 2.94 3.84
N PRO A 103 6.49 3.48 4.81
CA PRO A 103 6.87 3.36 6.23
C PRO A 103 6.80 1.92 6.74
N LEU A 104 5.94 1.07 6.16
CA LEU A 104 5.87 -0.35 6.53
C LEU A 104 7.17 -1.06 6.12
N LYS A 105 7.56 -0.94 4.85
CA LYS A 105 8.82 -1.52 4.35
C LYS A 105 10.01 -1.03 5.16
N ALA A 106 10.09 0.28 5.42
CA ALA A 106 11.16 0.87 6.20
C ALA A 106 11.22 0.29 7.62
N ALA A 107 10.07 0.07 8.27
CA ALA A 107 10.01 -0.53 9.60
C ALA A 107 10.50 -1.98 9.60
N TRP A 108 10.14 -2.78 8.61
CA TRP A 108 10.60 -4.18 8.50
C TRP A 108 12.10 -4.27 8.24
N LEU A 109 12.65 -3.45 7.33
CA LEU A 109 14.09 -3.39 7.09
C LEU A 109 14.85 -2.94 8.35
N ALA A 110 14.36 -1.90 9.04
CA ALA A 110 14.97 -1.38 10.26
C ALA A 110 14.93 -2.38 11.45
N SER A 111 14.00 -3.33 11.45
CA SER A 111 13.94 -4.42 12.44
C SER A 111 14.97 -5.53 12.22
N GLY A 112 15.74 -5.47 11.13
CA GLY A 112 16.72 -6.50 10.76
C GLY A 112 16.11 -7.70 10.03
N MET A 113 14.87 -7.58 9.54
CA MET A 113 14.22 -8.59 8.71
C MET A 113 14.96 -8.76 7.39
N GLY A 114 15.16 -10.00 6.95
CA GLY A 114 15.81 -10.28 5.66
C GLY A 114 15.00 -9.77 4.47
N GLU A 115 15.67 -9.34 3.40
CA GLU A 115 15.01 -8.73 2.23
C GLU A 115 13.94 -9.62 1.58
N ALA A 116 14.17 -10.94 1.53
CA ALA A 116 13.18 -11.89 1.00
C ALA A 116 11.91 -11.94 1.86
N GLU A 117 12.06 -11.84 3.18
CA GLU A 117 10.94 -11.79 4.11
C GLU A 117 10.22 -10.45 4.00
N VAL A 118 10.95 -9.33 3.89
CA VAL A 118 10.35 -8.00 3.64
C VAL A 118 9.55 -8.00 2.34
N ALA A 119 10.06 -8.61 1.26
CA ALA A 119 9.33 -8.73 0.00
C ALA A 119 8.01 -9.51 0.18
N LEU A 120 8.02 -10.59 0.97
CA LEU A 120 6.81 -11.34 1.32
C LEU A 120 5.80 -10.47 2.08
N PHE A 121 6.26 -9.68 3.06
CA PHE A 121 5.39 -8.77 3.80
C PHE A 121 4.85 -7.63 2.92
N CYS A 122 5.65 -7.10 1.99
CA CYS A 122 5.16 -6.15 0.98
C CYS A 122 4.04 -6.75 0.12
N GLN A 123 4.20 -8.02 -0.29
CA GLN A 123 3.19 -8.74 -1.05
C GLN A 123 1.89 -8.93 -0.24
N MET A 124 1.98 -9.29 1.04
CA MET A 124 0.79 -9.40 1.89
C MET A 124 0.14 -8.05 2.13
N ALA A 125 0.92 -7.00 2.39
CA ALA A 125 0.41 -5.66 2.66
C ALA A 125 -0.31 -5.04 1.45
N SER A 126 0.10 -5.36 0.21
CA SER A 126 -0.56 -4.88 -1.01
C SER A 126 -2.03 -5.35 -1.14
N ALA A 127 -2.44 -6.35 -0.38
CA ALA A 127 -3.83 -6.77 -0.32
C ALA A 127 -4.76 -5.64 0.18
N ALA A 128 -4.26 -4.66 0.94
CA ALA A 128 -5.03 -3.48 1.33
C ALA A 128 -5.44 -2.64 0.11
N ASP A 129 -4.49 -2.37 -0.79
CA ASP A 129 -4.75 -1.56 -1.98
C ASP A 129 -5.68 -2.30 -2.96
N HIS A 130 -5.51 -3.62 -3.09
CA HIS A 130 -6.47 -4.47 -3.83
C HIS A 130 -7.87 -4.34 -3.23
N GLY A 131 -8.02 -4.53 -1.92
CA GLY A 131 -9.31 -4.42 -1.25
C GLY A 131 -9.95 -3.05 -1.45
N THR A 132 -9.18 -1.99 -1.28
CA THR A 132 -9.65 -0.60 -1.40
C THR A 132 -10.12 -0.27 -2.82
N LEU A 133 -9.27 -0.53 -3.81
CA LEU A 133 -9.56 -0.14 -5.20
C LEU A 133 -10.62 -1.02 -5.85
N GLU A 134 -10.59 -2.33 -5.59
CA GLU A 134 -11.59 -3.26 -6.13
C GLU A 134 -12.98 -3.02 -5.53
N ALA A 135 -13.07 -2.72 -4.22
CA ALA A 135 -14.33 -2.35 -3.58
C ALA A 135 -14.85 -0.99 -4.05
N ALA A 136 -13.95 -0.07 -4.43
CA ALA A 136 -14.32 1.18 -5.09
C ALA A 136 -14.80 1.01 -6.53
N GLY A 137 -14.60 -0.16 -7.16
CA GLY A 137 -15.07 -0.47 -8.51
C GLY A 137 -14.01 -0.36 -9.61
N PHE A 138 -12.75 -0.20 -9.25
CA PHE A 138 -11.62 -0.20 -10.20
C PHE A 138 -11.00 -1.59 -10.34
N ALA A 139 -10.32 -1.82 -11.47
CA ALA A 139 -9.40 -2.92 -11.63
C ALA A 139 -7.99 -2.44 -11.25
N VAL A 140 -7.22 -3.27 -10.54
CA VAL A 140 -5.85 -2.92 -10.12
C VAL A 140 -4.90 -4.08 -10.32
N SER A 141 -3.69 -3.76 -10.76
CA SER A 141 -2.56 -4.67 -10.78
C SER A 141 -1.41 -4.01 -10.03
N ILE A 142 -0.75 -4.77 -9.14
CA ILE A 142 0.27 -4.26 -8.23
C ILE A 142 1.55 -5.07 -8.39
N GLU A 143 2.64 -4.37 -8.70
CA GLU A 143 3.99 -4.90 -8.60
C GLU A 143 4.59 -4.46 -7.27
N THR A 144 4.77 -5.40 -6.35
CA THR A 144 5.33 -5.10 -5.03
C THR A 144 6.85 -5.00 -5.08
N TRP A 145 7.41 -4.36 -4.04
CA TRP A 145 8.85 -4.24 -3.91
C TRP A 145 9.57 -5.59 -3.92
N GLN A 146 10.72 -5.62 -4.57
CA GLN A 146 11.68 -6.72 -4.59
C GLN A 146 13.09 -6.16 -4.28
N PRO A 147 14.03 -6.97 -3.74
CA PRO A 147 15.35 -6.49 -3.30
C PRO A 147 16.17 -5.72 -4.34
N VAL A 148 16.00 -6.04 -5.61
CA VAL A 148 16.72 -5.39 -6.72
C VAL A 148 15.97 -4.19 -7.31
N LYS A 149 14.75 -3.91 -6.82
CA LYS A 149 13.89 -2.86 -7.34
C LYS A 149 14.05 -1.57 -6.53
N SER A 150 14.24 -0.45 -7.20
CA SER A 150 14.18 0.88 -6.58
C SER A 150 12.74 1.25 -6.22
N GLY A 151 12.57 2.12 -5.21
CA GLY A 151 11.26 2.56 -4.75
C GLY A 151 10.52 1.48 -3.96
N CYS A 152 9.20 1.48 -4.07
CA CYS A 152 8.30 0.54 -3.39
C CYS A 152 7.36 -0.15 -4.39
N CYS A 153 6.04 -0.04 -4.18
CA CYS A 153 5.05 -0.67 -5.07
C CYS A 153 4.73 0.20 -6.28
N THR A 154 4.42 -0.44 -7.39
CA THR A 154 3.85 0.19 -8.59
C THR A 154 2.43 -0.31 -8.77
N LEU A 155 1.47 0.59 -8.87
CA LEU A 155 0.06 0.29 -9.07
C LEU A 155 -0.38 0.72 -10.46
N LYS A 156 -1.10 -0.14 -11.16
CA LYS A 156 -1.77 0.17 -12.43
C LYS A 156 -3.27 0.03 -12.22
N ILE A 157 -3.98 1.15 -12.21
CA ILE A 157 -5.41 1.23 -11.93
C ILE A 157 -6.15 1.52 -13.23
N ARG A 158 -7.23 0.79 -13.49
CA ARG A 158 -8.00 0.84 -14.73
C ARG A 158 -9.50 0.83 -14.44
N LYS A 159 -10.29 1.21 -15.45
CA LYS A 159 -11.74 0.94 -15.48
C LYS A 159 -11.98 -0.56 -15.32
N ARG A 160 -13.07 -0.92 -14.67
CA ARG A 160 -13.51 -2.31 -14.54
C ARG A 160 -14.48 -2.70 -15.66
#